data_40efcad22d880db76b09425d9ecd812b
#
_entry.id   40efcad22d880db76b09425d9ecd812b
#
_cell.length_a   1.000
_cell.length_b   1.000
_cell.length_c   1.000
_cell.angle_alpha   90.00
_cell.angle_beta   90.00
_cell.angle_gamma   90.00
#
_symmetry.space_group_name_H-M   'P 1'
#
loop_
_entity.id
_entity.type
_entity.pdbx_description
1 polymer ?
#
loop_
_entity_poly.entity_id
_entity_poly.type
_entity_poly.pdbx_seq_one_letter_code
_entity_poly.pdbx_strand_id
1 'polypeptide(L)'
;MLKRIAAFLLIAGLTACSTPYQDMGLLGGVSATRIDTNTVQISGKGNAYTAAATIQQYVLLKAADETLADGYDFFVLVSASDASRSGAFYVPGQTTSYTTGNASIVGNNIYGQTTTHTYTTPGSTFAFVKPGEDVIVKMYSGVKPADAPPNVYDARQIEQYLGA
;
A
#
# COMPACT_ATOMS: atom_id res chain seq x y z
N MET A 1 -2.42 -27.37 -24.26
CA MET A 1 -3.28 -26.82 -23.20
C MET A 1 -2.47 -26.45 -21.95
N LEU A 2 -1.53 -27.23 -21.48
CA LEU A 2 -0.75 -26.98 -20.25
C LEU A 2 0.04 -25.63 -20.25
N LYS A 3 0.62 -25.21 -21.41
CA LYS A 3 1.35 -23.95 -21.53
C LYS A 3 0.48 -22.68 -21.39
N ARG A 4 -0.81 -22.76 -21.73
CA ARG A 4 -1.76 -21.64 -21.59
C ARG A 4 -2.26 -21.49 -20.16
N ILE A 5 -2.34 -22.57 -19.39
CA ILE A 5 -2.71 -22.57 -17.97
C ILE A 5 -1.58 -21.99 -17.12
N ALA A 6 -0.32 -22.30 -17.42
CA ALA A 6 0.84 -21.75 -16.71
C ALA A 6 0.98 -20.22 -16.89
N ALA A 7 0.64 -19.68 -18.09
CA ALA A 7 0.65 -18.23 -18.34
C ALA A 7 -0.45 -17.48 -17.56
N PHE A 8 -1.61 -18.11 -17.35
CA PHE A 8 -2.72 -17.52 -16.59
C PHE A 8 -2.43 -17.48 -15.08
N LEU A 9 -1.74 -18.48 -14.54
CA LEU A 9 -1.33 -18.52 -13.14
C LEU A 9 -0.25 -17.46 -12.79
N LEU A 10 0.59 -17.07 -13.76
CA LEU A 10 1.62 -16.05 -13.54
C LEU A 10 1.05 -14.63 -13.43
N ILE A 11 -0.09 -14.34 -14.08
CA ILE A 11 -0.72 -13.02 -14.07
C ILE A 11 -1.51 -12.78 -12.76
N ALA A 12 -2.04 -13.83 -12.14
CA ALA A 12 -2.77 -13.75 -10.88
C ALA A 12 -1.89 -13.40 -9.67
N GLY A 13 -0.56 -13.56 -9.77
CA GLY A 13 0.38 -13.28 -8.69
C GLY A 13 0.76 -11.81 -8.50
N LEU A 14 0.50 -10.94 -9.50
CA LEU A 14 0.93 -9.53 -9.47
C LEU A 14 -0.01 -8.59 -8.71
N THR A 15 -1.22 -9.01 -8.42
CA THR A 15 -2.21 -8.22 -7.65
C THR A 15 -2.10 -8.41 -6.13
N ALA A 16 -1.29 -9.38 -5.67
CA ALA A 16 -1.18 -9.74 -4.26
C ALA A 16 -0.38 -8.75 -3.40
N CYS A 17 0.24 -7.72 -3.99
CA CYS A 17 1.11 -6.78 -3.27
C CYS A 17 0.39 -5.54 -2.74
N SER A 18 -0.75 -5.13 -3.31
CA SER A 18 -1.53 -4.00 -2.81
C SER A 18 -2.42 -4.41 -1.63
N THR A 19 -2.75 -3.45 -0.76
CA THR A 19 -3.72 -3.68 0.32
C THR A 19 -5.10 -3.93 -0.27
N PRO A 20 -5.75 -5.08 0.01
CA PRO A 20 -7.14 -5.29 -0.38
C PRO A 20 -8.10 -4.49 0.52
N TYR A 21 -9.39 -4.36 0.09
CA TYR A 21 -10.45 -3.88 0.97
C TYR A 21 -10.69 -4.90 2.08
N GLN A 22 -10.32 -4.56 3.30
CA GLN A 22 -10.42 -5.41 4.48
C GLN A 22 -10.41 -4.56 5.74
N ASP A 23 -10.78 -5.15 6.88
CA ASP A 23 -10.62 -4.51 8.17
C ASP A 23 -9.14 -4.20 8.45
N MET A 24 -8.92 -3.12 9.23
CA MET A 24 -7.59 -2.62 9.55
C MET A 24 -6.71 -3.70 10.18
N GLY A 25 -5.60 -4.00 9.53
CA GLY A 25 -4.63 -4.99 9.97
C GLY A 25 -3.17 -4.54 9.76
N LEU A 26 -2.24 -5.49 9.88
CA LEU A 26 -0.80 -5.22 9.73
C LEU A 26 -0.42 -4.74 8.31
N LEU A 27 -1.13 -5.20 7.30
CA LEU A 27 -0.91 -4.85 5.89
C LEU A 27 -1.70 -3.62 5.44
N GLY A 28 -2.44 -3.00 6.34
CA GLY A 28 -3.38 -1.91 6.06
C GLY A 28 -4.83 -2.38 6.06
N GLY A 29 -5.72 -1.58 5.49
CA GLY A 29 -7.16 -1.80 5.48
C GLY A 29 -7.91 -0.55 5.91
N VAL A 30 -9.16 -0.71 6.28
CA VAL A 30 -10.04 0.37 6.74
C VAL A 30 -10.61 0.05 8.13
N SER A 31 -10.93 1.08 8.88
CA SER A 31 -11.62 0.96 10.17
C SER A 31 -12.61 2.09 10.37
N ALA A 32 -13.65 1.83 11.13
CA ALA A 32 -14.62 2.84 11.56
C ALA A 32 -14.57 2.96 13.07
N THR A 33 -14.62 4.18 13.58
CA THR A 33 -14.72 4.50 14.99
C THR A 33 -15.89 5.44 15.21
N ARG A 34 -16.87 5.01 15.99
CA ARG A 34 -18.04 5.85 16.29
C ARG A 34 -17.64 6.99 17.21
N ILE A 35 -18.02 8.21 16.80
CA ILE A 35 -17.82 9.44 17.58
C ILE A 35 -19.12 9.83 18.28
N ASP A 36 -20.25 9.74 17.57
CA ASP A 36 -21.57 10.12 18.04
C ASP A 36 -22.63 9.24 17.37
N THR A 37 -23.91 9.41 17.69
CA THR A 37 -25.04 8.62 17.20
C THR A 37 -25.06 8.51 15.67
N ASN A 38 -24.75 9.60 14.96
CA ASN A 38 -24.73 9.66 13.50
C ASN A 38 -23.39 10.16 12.94
N THR A 39 -22.30 10.03 13.70
CA THR A 39 -20.97 10.50 13.28
C THR A 39 -19.95 9.42 13.53
N VAL A 40 -19.19 9.10 12.49
CA VAL A 40 -18.11 8.11 12.53
C VAL A 40 -16.82 8.70 11.96
N GLN A 41 -15.70 8.29 12.51
CA GLN A 41 -14.38 8.48 11.89
C GLN A 41 -14.02 7.22 11.13
N ILE A 42 -13.71 7.38 9.85
CA ILE A 42 -13.20 6.30 9.01
C ILE A 42 -11.70 6.54 8.80
N SER A 43 -10.91 5.50 9.03
CA SER A 43 -9.47 5.51 8.78
C SER A 43 -9.12 4.47 7.73
N GLY A 44 -8.40 4.90 6.69
CA GLY A 44 -7.86 4.02 5.65
C GLY A 44 -6.33 4.04 5.66
N LYS A 45 -5.68 2.89 5.58
CA LYS A 45 -4.22 2.77 5.51
C LYS A 45 -3.81 1.73 4.48
N GLY A 46 -2.89 2.11 3.61
CA GLY A 46 -2.29 1.23 2.62
C GLY A 46 -0.85 0.86 2.96
N ASN A 47 -0.34 -0.12 2.24
CA ASN A 47 1.09 -0.44 2.18
C ASN A 47 1.78 0.40 1.09
N ALA A 48 3.10 0.23 0.90
CA ALA A 48 3.89 0.99 -0.08
C ALA A 48 3.55 0.69 -1.55
N TYR A 49 2.76 -0.35 -1.81
CA TYR A 49 2.34 -0.78 -3.15
C TYR A 49 0.89 -0.37 -3.47
N THR A 50 0.20 0.28 -2.54
CA THR A 50 -1.19 0.71 -2.69
C THR A 50 -1.22 2.16 -3.13
N ALA A 51 -2.00 2.48 -4.17
CA ALA A 51 -2.18 3.85 -4.61
C ALA A 51 -3.03 4.65 -3.60
N ALA A 52 -2.75 5.95 -3.45
CA ALA A 52 -3.53 6.82 -2.57
C ALA A 52 -5.02 6.86 -2.97
N ALA A 53 -5.31 6.90 -4.28
CA ALA A 53 -6.67 6.86 -4.78
C ALA A 53 -7.45 5.59 -4.37
N THR A 54 -6.78 4.45 -4.27
CA THR A 54 -7.38 3.19 -3.79
C THR A 54 -7.80 3.32 -2.33
N ILE A 55 -6.98 3.95 -1.49
CA ILE A 55 -7.32 4.16 -0.08
C ILE A 55 -8.49 5.13 0.07
N GLN A 56 -8.57 6.17 -0.76
CA GLN A 56 -9.71 7.08 -0.79
C GLN A 56 -11.00 6.36 -1.18
N GLN A 57 -10.96 5.48 -2.19
CA GLN A 57 -12.10 4.63 -2.56
C GLN A 57 -12.51 3.70 -1.41
N TYR A 58 -11.57 3.09 -0.72
CA TYR A 58 -11.86 2.22 0.43
C TYR A 58 -12.48 2.98 1.60
N VAL A 59 -12.02 4.19 1.87
CA VAL A 59 -12.60 5.06 2.90
C VAL A 59 -14.04 5.45 2.55
N LEU A 60 -14.32 5.80 1.28
CA LEU A 60 -15.68 6.10 0.82
C LEU A 60 -16.59 4.88 0.89
N LEU A 61 -16.11 3.71 0.48
CA LEU A 61 -16.87 2.46 0.57
C LEU A 61 -17.18 2.12 2.04
N LYS A 62 -16.20 2.18 2.93
CA LYS A 62 -16.41 1.95 4.36
C LYS A 62 -17.40 2.93 4.98
N ALA A 63 -17.37 4.20 4.55
CA ALA A 63 -18.35 5.20 4.98
C ALA A 63 -19.78 4.85 4.53
N ALA A 64 -19.93 4.31 3.32
CA ALA A 64 -21.21 3.83 2.81
C ALA A 64 -21.71 2.61 3.59
N ASP A 65 -20.83 1.62 3.81
CA ASP A 65 -21.14 0.41 4.58
C ASP A 65 -21.66 0.77 6.00
N GLU A 66 -20.94 1.65 6.71
CA GLU A 66 -21.33 2.09 8.06
C GLU A 66 -22.65 2.89 8.02
N THR A 67 -22.83 3.74 7.00
CA THR A 67 -24.07 4.53 6.84
C THR A 67 -25.28 3.63 6.68
N LEU A 68 -25.19 2.60 5.83
CA LEU A 68 -26.28 1.66 5.59
C LEU A 68 -26.49 0.71 6.77
N ALA A 69 -25.41 0.23 7.39
CA ALA A 69 -25.49 -0.64 8.56
C ALA A 69 -26.19 0.03 9.75
N ASP A 70 -26.02 1.35 9.90
CA ASP A 70 -26.67 2.16 10.93
C ASP A 70 -28.09 2.62 10.57
N GLY A 71 -28.59 2.25 9.37
CA GLY A 71 -29.93 2.59 8.92
C GLY A 71 -30.10 4.01 8.37
N TYR A 72 -29.00 4.65 8.00
CA TYR A 72 -28.99 5.95 7.30
C TYR A 72 -28.93 5.74 5.79
N ASP A 73 -29.20 6.81 5.01
CA ASP A 73 -29.32 6.72 3.55
C ASP A 73 -28.19 7.46 2.82
N PHE A 74 -27.71 8.57 3.39
CA PHE A 74 -26.61 9.35 2.82
C PHE A 74 -25.68 9.90 3.90
N PHE A 75 -24.49 10.31 3.49
CA PHE A 75 -23.50 10.87 4.40
C PHE A 75 -22.80 12.10 3.82
N VAL A 76 -22.21 12.89 4.71
CA VAL A 76 -21.45 14.10 4.41
C VAL A 76 -20.04 13.92 4.95
N LEU A 77 -19.03 14.17 4.12
CA LEU A 77 -17.66 14.30 4.58
C LEU A 77 -17.49 15.67 5.26
N VAL A 78 -17.31 15.65 6.57
CA VAL A 78 -17.14 16.87 7.40
C VAL A 78 -15.70 17.33 7.36
N SER A 79 -14.76 16.40 7.43
CA SER A 79 -13.33 16.68 7.31
C SER A 79 -12.62 15.49 6.70
N ALA A 80 -11.53 15.76 5.98
CA ALA A 80 -10.61 14.76 5.49
C ALA A 80 -9.17 15.21 5.79
N SER A 81 -8.31 14.29 6.19
CA SER A 81 -6.91 14.58 6.45
C SER A 81 -6.02 13.49 5.88
N ASP A 82 -4.90 13.90 5.29
CA ASP A 82 -3.87 12.97 4.83
C ASP A 82 -3.17 12.32 6.04
N ALA A 83 -3.32 11.01 6.15
CA ALA A 83 -2.70 10.17 7.16
C ALA A 83 -1.56 9.31 6.59
N SER A 84 -1.00 9.71 5.44
CA SER A 84 0.10 9.01 4.79
C SER A 84 1.36 9.03 5.64
N ARG A 85 2.14 7.96 5.52
CA ARG A 85 3.40 7.77 6.26
C ARG A 85 4.53 7.50 5.29
N SER A 86 5.61 8.25 5.42
CA SER A 86 6.85 8.00 4.68
C SER A 86 7.80 7.13 5.50
N GLY A 87 8.62 6.36 4.81
CA GLY A 87 9.68 5.58 5.39
C GLY A 87 10.82 5.41 4.39
N ALA A 88 11.93 4.89 4.88
CA ALA A 88 13.06 4.54 4.03
C ALA A 88 13.71 3.26 4.55
N PHE A 89 14.26 2.46 3.64
CA PHE A 89 15.12 1.35 3.99
C PHE A 89 16.47 1.49 3.28
N TYR A 90 17.51 1.10 3.97
CA TYR A 90 18.86 1.11 3.45
C TYR A 90 19.27 -0.30 3.03
N VAL A 91 19.72 -0.43 1.79
CA VAL A 91 20.36 -1.65 1.28
C VAL A 91 21.87 -1.45 1.39
N PRO A 92 22.57 -2.21 2.24
CA PRO A 92 24.02 -2.07 2.38
C PRO A 92 24.72 -2.40 1.08
N GLY A 93 25.79 -1.68 0.80
CA GLY A 93 26.70 -1.97 -0.30
C GLY A 93 27.43 -3.30 -0.07
N GLN A 94 27.86 -3.92 -1.16
CA GLN A 94 28.63 -5.16 -1.12
C GLN A 94 30.01 -4.94 -1.69
N THR A 95 31.01 -5.55 -1.09
CA THR A 95 32.38 -5.59 -1.61
C THR A 95 32.76 -7.05 -1.87
N THR A 96 33.12 -7.34 -3.11
CA THR A 96 33.59 -8.65 -3.52
C THR A 96 35.03 -8.53 -3.99
N SER A 97 35.91 -9.37 -3.48
CA SER A 97 37.31 -9.41 -3.88
C SER A 97 37.68 -10.76 -4.46
N TYR A 98 38.34 -10.75 -5.60
CA TYR A 98 38.94 -11.92 -6.23
C TYR A 98 40.44 -11.80 -6.12
N THR A 99 41.08 -12.80 -5.59
CA THR A 99 42.54 -12.89 -5.56
C THR A 99 42.99 -14.03 -6.46
N THR A 100 43.79 -13.71 -7.47
CA THR A 100 44.48 -14.69 -8.31
C THR A 100 45.96 -14.67 -7.98
N GLY A 101 46.57 -15.83 -7.89
CA GLY A 101 48.01 -15.94 -7.63
C GLY A 101 48.65 -17.01 -8.48
N ASN A 102 49.88 -16.73 -8.92
CA ASN A 102 50.75 -17.67 -9.57
C ASN A 102 52.01 -17.85 -8.74
N ALA A 103 52.44 -19.10 -8.58
CA ALA A 103 53.70 -19.43 -7.93
C ALA A 103 54.57 -20.26 -8.87
N SER A 104 55.84 -19.92 -8.96
CA SER A 104 56.85 -20.69 -9.69
C SER A 104 58.02 -21.05 -8.79
N ILE A 105 58.52 -22.26 -8.97
CA ILE A 105 59.66 -22.77 -8.24
C ILE A 105 60.90 -22.67 -9.15
N VAL A 106 61.92 -21.93 -8.74
CA VAL A 106 63.19 -21.82 -9.48
C VAL A 106 64.33 -22.22 -8.53
N GLY A 107 64.85 -23.43 -8.73
CA GLY A 107 65.83 -24.04 -7.85
C GLY A 107 65.21 -24.33 -6.49
N ASN A 108 65.76 -23.78 -5.41
CA ASN A 108 65.29 -23.97 -4.03
C ASN A 108 64.41 -22.77 -3.56
N ASN A 109 63.99 -21.85 -4.46
CA ASN A 109 63.22 -20.66 -4.13
C ASN A 109 61.83 -20.72 -4.77
N ILE A 110 60.83 -20.22 -4.03
CA ILE A 110 59.43 -20.06 -4.54
C ILE A 110 59.18 -18.57 -4.77
N TYR A 111 58.81 -18.25 -5.97
CA TYR A 111 58.38 -16.89 -6.33
C TYR A 111 56.84 -16.91 -6.58
N GLY A 112 56.15 -16.06 -5.86
CA GLY A 112 54.68 -15.93 -5.99
C GLY A 112 54.29 -14.49 -6.28
N GLN A 113 53.29 -14.31 -7.12
CA GLN A 113 52.64 -13.03 -7.37
C GLN A 113 51.14 -13.20 -7.20
N THR A 114 50.52 -12.30 -6.46
CA THR A 114 49.09 -12.27 -6.29
C THR A 114 48.51 -10.94 -6.76
N THR A 115 47.35 -11.00 -7.42
CA THR A 115 46.59 -9.81 -7.82
C THR A 115 45.21 -9.93 -7.25
N THR A 116 44.78 -8.90 -6.49
CA THR A 116 43.45 -8.81 -5.93
C THR A 116 42.65 -7.73 -6.68
N HIS A 117 41.52 -8.13 -7.20
CA HIS A 117 40.53 -7.22 -7.78
C HIS A 117 39.36 -7.09 -6.82
N THR A 118 39.07 -5.86 -6.43
CA THR A 118 37.98 -5.54 -5.51
C THR A 118 36.90 -4.75 -6.24
N TYR A 119 35.66 -5.23 -6.19
CA TYR A 119 34.49 -4.56 -6.72
C TYR A 119 33.60 -4.14 -5.54
N THR A 120 33.30 -2.86 -5.48
CA THR A 120 32.39 -2.32 -4.44
C THR A 120 31.14 -1.77 -5.09
N THR A 121 30.00 -2.29 -4.72
CA THR A 121 28.69 -1.71 -5.02
C THR A 121 28.30 -0.83 -3.84
N PRO A 122 28.08 0.48 -4.04
CA PRO A 122 27.69 1.37 -2.94
C PRO A 122 26.30 0.99 -2.44
N GLY A 123 26.06 1.23 -1.14
CA GLY A 123 24.73 1.09 -0.55
C GLY A 123 23.78 2.15 -1.10
N SER A 124 22.50 1.84 -1.11
CA SER A 124 21.44 2.72 -1.59
C SER A 124 20.31 2.83 -0.57
N THR A 125 19.75 4.03 -0.45
CA THR A 125 18.55 4.28 0.37
C THR A 125 17.34 4.41 -0.55
N PHE A 126 16.30 3.62 -0.28
CA PHE A 126 15.03 3.65 -1.00
C PHE A 126 13.97 4.25 -0.09
N ALA A 127 13.39 5.38 -0.50
CA ALA A 127 12.26 5.99 0.18
C ALA A 127 10.94 5.41 -0.36
N PHE A 128 9.94 5.30 0.50
CA PHE A 128 8.59 4.89 0.13
C PHE A 128 7.55 5.69 0.92
N VAL A 129 6.34 5.79 0.35
CA VAL A 129 5.17 6.37 1.01
C VAL A 129 4.11 5.27 1.16
N LYS A 130 3.55 5.14 2.35
CA LYS A 130 2.36 4.33 2.63
C LYS A 130 1.17 5.27 2.71
N PRO A 131 0.23 5.24 1.76
CA PRO A 131 -0.90 6.15 1.76
C PRO A 131 -1.81 5.89 2.95
N GLY A 132 -2.43 6.94 3.43
CA GLY A 132 -3.44 6.88 4.48
C GLY A 132 -4.37 8.07 4.38
N GLU A 133 -5.60 7.89 4.85
CA GLU A 133 -6.62 8.93 4.90
C GLU A 133 -7.53 8.72 6.10
N ASP A 134 -7.78 9.80 6.84
CA ASP A 134 -8.73 9.83 7.94
C ASP A 134 -9.83 10.84 7.61
N VAL A 135 -11.09 10.41 7.68
CA VAL A 135 -12.24 11.26 7.42
C VAL A 135 -13.23 11.21 8.57
N ILE A 136 -13.92 12.33 8.81
CA ILE A 136 -15.09 12.38 9.69
C ILE A 136 -16.34 12.43 8.81
N VAL A 137 -17.22 11.48 9.04
CA VAL A 137 -18.44 11.27 8.28
C VAL A 137 -19.64 11.51 9.18
N LYS A 138 -20.59 12.32 8.72
CA LYS A 138 -21.88 12.52 9.40
C LYS A 138 -23.00 11.95 8.54
N MET A 139 -23.81 11.07 9.13
CA MET A 139 -24.82 10.27 8.45
C MET A 139 -26.23 10.86 8.62
N TYR A 140 -27.09 10.68 7.62
CA TYR A 140 -28.44 11.22 7.57
C TYR A 140 -29.40 10.24 6.92
N SER A 141 -30.66 10.24 7.38
CA SER A 141 -31.77 9.49 6.76
C SER A 141 -32.52 10.35 5.73
N GLY A 142 -33.16 9.71 4.78
CA GLY A 142 -34.01 10.32 3.78
C GLY A 142 -33.37 10.36 2.39
N VAL A 143 -33.79 11.30 1.54
CA VAL A 143 -33.30 11.42 0.19
C VAL A 143 -32.23 12.51 0.12
N LYS A 144 -31.10 12.19 -0.49
CA LYS A 144 -30.05 13.18 -0.77
C LYS A 144 -30.64 14.34 -1.56
N PRO A 145 -30.51 15.61 -1.11
CA PRO A 145 -30.98 16.77 -1.84
C PRO A 145 -30.34 16.87 -3.25
N ALA A 146 -31.14 17.25 -4.24
CA ALA A 146 -30.65 17.36 -5.62
C ALA A 146 -29.57 18.45 -5.81
N ASP A 147 -29.60 19.47 -4.95
CA ASP A 147 -28.66 20.61 -4.90
C ASP A 147 -27.56 20.40 -3.84
N ALA A 148 -27.40 19.17 -3.32
CA ALA A 148 -26.40 18.88 -2.31
C ALA A 148 -24.97 19.17 -2.81
N PRO A 149 -24.11 19.73 -1.93
CA PRO A 149 -22.72 19.98 -2.28
C PRO A 149 -21.95 18.69 -2.60
N PRO A 150 -20.80 18.77 -3.28
CA PRO A 150 -20.07 17.61 -3.81
C PRO A 150 -19.52 16.66 -2.73
N ASN A 151 -19.47 17.07 -1.47
CA ASN A 151 -19.05 16.25 -0.34
C ASN A 151 -20.20 15.46 0.31
N VAL A 152 -21.40 15.45 -0.32
CA VAL A 152 -22.56 14.65 0.11
C VAL A 152 -22.71 13.45 -0.81
N TYR A 153 -22.74 12.26 -0.25
CA TYR A 153 -22.75 11.00 -0.99
C TYR A 153 -23.99 10.16 -0.62
N ASP A 154 -24.65 9.61 -1.62
CA ASP A 154 -25.65 8.55 -1.45
C ASP A 154 -24.94 7.24 -1.17
N ALA A 155 -25.22 6.60 -0.03
CA ALA A 155 -24.49 5.44 0.42
C ALA A 155 -24.71 4.21 -0.51
N ARG A 156 -25.95 4.00 -1.02
CA ARG A 156 -26.24 2.91 -1.93
C ARG A 156 -25.57 3.08 -3.28
N GLN A 157 -25.44 4.32 -3.78
CA GLN A 157 -24.71 4.58 -5.01
C GLN A 157 -23.22 4.32 -4.85
N ILE A 158 -22.62 4.70 -3.74
CA ILE A 158 -21.21 4.40 -3.46
C ILE A 158 -20.99 2.89 -3.41
N GLU A 159 -21.82 2.15 -2.67
CA GLU A 159 -21.73 0.69 -2.59
C GLU A 159 -21.89 0.03 -3.99
N GLN A 160 -22.82 0.50 -4.78
CA GLN A 160 -23.04 0.00 -6.15
C GLN A 160 -21.83 0.19 -7.07
N TYR A 161 -21.11 1.34 -6.97
CA TYR A 161 -20.01 1.67 -7.88
C TYR A 161 -18.65 1.23 -7.38
N LEU A 162 -18.44 1.14 -6.07
CA LEU A 162 -17.15 0.83 -5.47
C LEU A 162 -17.10 -0.56 -4.80
N GLY A 163 -18.25 -1.15 -4.46
CA GLY A 163 -18.36 -2.44 -3.78
C GLY A 163 -18.36 -3.66 -4.71
N ALA A 164 -18.21 -3.48 -6.04
CA ALA A 164 -18.25 -4.54 -7.05
C ALA A 164 -16.90 -5.19 -7.31
#